data_9cc231853c54498b9ec5b2a2e40d84f7
#
_entry.id   9cc231853c54498b9ec5b2a2e40d84f7
#
_cell.length_a   1.000
_cell.length_b   1.000
_cell.length_c   1.000
_cell.angle_alpha   90.00
_cell.angle_beta   90.00
_cell.angle_gamma   90.00
#
_symmetry.space_group_name_H-M   'P 1'
#
loop_
_entity.id
_entity.type
_entity.pdbx_description
1 polymer ?
#
loop_
_entity_poly.entity_id
_entity_poly.type
_entity_poly.pdbx_seq_one_letter_code
_entity_poly.pdbx_strand_id
1 'polypeptide(L)'
;GVQDEFALAAVKIFKVVPCNVSDPIIIDLNNNGRFDITTVERGVNFSMFGERSVATSWLSGDGFLFYDFNENGVADDGTEFFGTNPRYESAFIHLASFDSNKDGMISAKDERFTDLYVWLDRNYDGISTVGEVTALSKTEITSIPLDAGMYQKVSSRVNGSRVKSTVKVTTGKNRVVLFGDVDLRSSIYPKLRK
;
A
#
# COMPACT_ATOMS: atom_id res chain seq x y z
N GLY A 1 46.01 -44.16 0.63
CA GLY A 1 44.83 -43.76 -0.07
C GLY A 1 44.11 -42.75 0.79
N VAL A 2 44.20 -41.46 0.44
CA VAL A 2 43.46 -40.40 1.08
C VAL A 2 42.18 -40.23 0.26
N GLN A 3 41.04 -40.52 0.86
CA GLN A 3 39.74 -40.21 0.24
C GLN A 3 39.39 -38.76 0.55
N ASP A 4 39.41 -37.94 -0.48
CA ASP A 4 38.86 -36.57 -0.41
C ASP A 4 37.33 -36.65 -0.38
N GLU A 5 36.75 -36.47 0.80
CA GLU A 5 35.32 -36.17 0.94
C GLU A 5 35.06 -34.73 0.50
N PHE A 6 34.63 -34.54 -0.74
CA PHE A 6 34.02 -33.29 -1.16
C PHE A 6 32.65 -33.18 -0.50
N ALA A 7 32.60 -32.45 0.59
CA ALA A 7 31.31 -32.00 1.17
C ALA A 7 30.61 -31.11 0.17
N LEU A 8 29.57 -31.61 -0.47
CA LEU A 8 28.64 -30.82 -1.27
C LEU A 8 27.95 -29.81 -0.33
N ALA A 9 28.46 -28.59 -0.31
CA ALA A 9 27.76 -27.51 0.36
C ALA A 9 26.40 -27.33 -0.34
N ALA A 10 25.32 -27.64 0.38
CA ALA A 10 23.99 -27.42 -0.09
C ALA A 10 23.80 -25.90 -0.32
N VAL A 11 23.84 -25.50 -1.58
CA VAL A 11 23.47 -24.15 -1.99
C VAL A 11 21.99 -23.99 -1.63
N LYS A 12 21.71 -23.34 -0.53
CA LYS A 12 20.37 -22.86 -0.23
C LYS A 12 19.99 -21.90 -1.33
N ILE A 13 19.24 -22.39 -2.31
CA ILE A 13 18.59 -21.53 -3.29
C ILE A 13 17.58 -20.71 -2.48
N PHE A 14 17.98 -19.52 -2.06
CA PHE A 14 17.04 -18.53 -1.62
C PHE A 14 16.16 -18.26 -2.83
N LYS A 15 14.91 -18.71 -2.77
CA LYS A 15 13.89 -18.28 -3.70
C LYS A 15 13.82 -16.77 -3.47
N VAL A 16 14.48 -16.00 -4.34
CA VAL A 16 14.31 -14.56 -4.38
C VAL A 16 12.85 -14.37 -4.79
N VAL A 17 11.99 -14.26 -3.81
CA VAL A 17 10.65 -13.74 -4.03
C VAL A 17 10.92 -12.30 -4.48
N PRO A 18 10.59 -11.92 -5.71
CA PRO A 18 10.73 -10.55 -6.11
C PRO A 18 9.87 -9.73 -5.15
N CYS A 19 10.52 -9.01 -4.25
CA CYS A 19 9.90 -8.09 -3.31
C CYS A 19 9.49 -6.82 -4.07
N ASN A 20 8.74 -7.00 -5.16
CA ASN A 20 8.57 -5.98 -6.18
C ASN A 20 7.10 -5.74 -6.51
N VAL A 21 6.22 -5.91 -5.56
CA VAL A 21 4.81 -5.53 -5.75
C VAL A 21 4.52 -4.34 -4.86
N SER A 22 4.50 -3.18 -5.49
CA SER A 22 3.99 -1.96 -4.91
C SER A 22 2.48 -2.03 -4.93
N ASP A 23 1.90 -2.50 -3.86
CA ASP A 23 0.46 -2.65 -3.68
C ASP A 23 -0.06 -1.86 -2.46
N PRO A 24 0.06 -0.52 -2.50
CA PRO A 24 -0.40 0.31 -1.41
C PRO A 24 -1.91 0.21 -1.18
N ILE A 25 -2.34 0.56 0.03
CA ILE A 25 -3.75 0.85 0.29
C ILE A 25 -4.06 2.25 -0.21
N ILE A 26 -5.01 2.32 -1.15
CA ILE A 26 -5.54 3.57 -1.71
C ILE A 26 -6.91 3.88 -1.11
N ILE A 27 -7.19 5.14 -0.91
CA ILE A 27 -8.46 5.66 -0.37
C ILE A 27 -9.10 6.57 -1.42
N ASP A 28 -10.34 6.28 -1.80
CA ASP A 28 -11.19 7.12 -2.66
C ASP A 28 -11.61 8.39 -1.87
N LEU A 29 -10.73 9.38 -1.82
CA LEU A 29 -10.94 10.59 -1.02
C LEU A 29 -11.96 11.55 -1.64
N ASN A 30 -12.05 11.59 -2.96
CA ASN A 30 -13.03 12.41 -3.66
C ASN A 30 -14.42 11.74 -3.66
N ASN A 31 -14.52 10.50 -3.17
CA ASN A 31 -15.74 9.72 -2.97
C ASN A 31 -16.59 9.56 -4.25
N ASN A 32 -15.91 9.35 -5.38
CA ASN A 32 -16.59 9.12 -6.65
C ASN A 32 -16.90 7.63 -6.93
N GLY A 33 -16.53 6.72 -6.00
CA GLY A 33 -16.80 5.29 -6.04
C GLY A 33 -15.82 4.48 -6.86
N ARG A 34 -14.67 5.04 -7.22
CA ARG A 34 -13.62 4.39 -7.99
C ARG A 34 -12.24 4.90 -7.57
N PHE A 35 -11.17 4.24 -8.04
CA PHE A 35 -9.80 4.75 -7.90
C PHE A 35 -9.38 5.48 -9.18
N ASP A 36 -8.98 6.74 -9.01
CA ASP A 36 -8.51 7.59 -10.10
C ASP A 36 -6.98 7.45 -10.22
N ILE A 37 -6.55 6.47 -11.03
CA ILE A 37 -5.15 6.11 -11.22
C ILE A 37 -4.68 6.53 -12.61
N THR A 38 -3.54 7.22 -12.70
CA THR A 38 -2.93 7.63 -13.97
C THR A 38 -2.29 6.44 -14.71
N THR A 39 -1.92 6.63 -15.98
CA THR A 39 -0.95 5.74 -16.63
C THR A 39 0.46 6.03 -16.10
N VAL A 40 1.42 5.14 -16.39
CA VAL A 40 2.83 5.35 -15.98
C VAL A 40 3.42 6.61 -16.63
N GLU A 41 3.04 6.89 -17.88
CA GLU A 41 3.52 8.05 -18.64
C GLU A 41 3.02 9.39 -18.07
N ARG A 42 1.93 9.34 -17.31
CA ARG A 42 1.32 10.51 -16.63
C ARG A 42 1.43 10.41 -15.11
N GLY A 43 2.21 9.45 -14.64
CA GLY A 43 2.50 9.26 -13.23
C GLY A 43 3.73 10.06 -12.78
N VAL A 44 4.30 9.66 -11.67
CA VAL A 44 5.45 10.33 -11.04
C VAL A 44 6.63 9.37 -10.91
N ASN A 45 7.82 9.92 -10.61
CA ASN A 45 8.94 9.12 -10.14
C ASN A 45 8.85 8.98 -8.62
N PHE A 46 8.68 7.75 -8.14
CA PHE A 46 8.59 7.47 -6.71
C PHE A 46 9.37 6.21 -6.33
N SER A 47 9.92 6.19 -5.12
CA SER A 47 10.66 5.04 -4.57
C SER A 47 9.70 4.11 -3.85
N MET A 48 9.01 3.23 -4.58
CA MET A 48 8.06 2.30 -3.99
C MET A 48 8.70 1.21 -3.13
N PHE A 49 10.02 1.03 -3.22
CA PHE A 49 10.76 -0.06 -2.57
C PHE A 49 11.91 0.44 -1.69
N GLY A 50 11.96 1.74 -1.40
CA GLY A 50 13.01 2.33 -0.58
C GLY A 50 14.39 2.45 -1.24
N GLU A 51 14.57 1.98 -2.49
CA GLU A 51 15.89 1.96 -3.13
C GLU A 51 16.05 3.02 -4.22
N ARG A 52 15.17 3.01 -5.20
CA ARG A 52 15.28 3.86 -6.39
C ARG A 52 13.92 4.34 -6.86
N SER A 53 13.82 5.63 -7.13
CA SER A 53 12.66 6.20 -7.80
C SER A 53 12.51 5.69 -9.22
N VAL A 54 11.31 5.29 -9.59
CA VAL A 54 10.95 4.84 -10.93
C VAL A 54 9.63 5.44 -11.34
N ALA A 55 9.42 5.62 -12.65
CA ALA A 55 8.14 6.08 -13.15
C ALA A 55 7.04 5.08 -12.77
N THR A 56 6.04 5.54 -12.07
CA THR A 56 4.96 4.77 -11.46
C THR A 56 3.63 5.44 -11.75
N SER A 57 2.59 4.65 -12.09
CA SER A 57 1.21 5.14 -12.11
C SER A 57 0.90 5.81 -10.79
N TRP A 58 0.13 6.88 -10.81
CA TRP A 58 -0.10 7.69 -9.62
C TRP A 58 -1.57 7.97 -9.37
N LEU A 59 -1.89 8.52 -8.22
CA LEU A 59 -3.26 8.85 -7.86
C LEU A 59 -3.63 10.26 -8.35
N SER A 60 -4.89 10.45 -8.70
CA SER A 60 -5.43 11.73 -9.13
C SER A 60 -6.70 12.06 -8.34
N GLY A 61 -6.53 12.71 -7.20
CA GLY A 61 -7.63 13.07 -6.30
C GLY A 61 -7.93 12.05 -5.20
N ASP A 62 -7.25 10.90 -5.22
CA ASP A 62 -7.27 9.87 -4.19
C ASP A 62 -6.00 9.94 -3.34
N GLY A 63 -5.96 9.22 -2.21
CA GLY A 63 -4.84 9.25 -1.31
C GLY A 63 -4.28 7.87 -0.95
N PHE A 64 -3.08 7.87 -0.42
CA PHE A 64 -2.43 6.70 0.14
C PHE A 64 -2.65 6.62 1.65
N LEU A 65 -2.95 5.43 2.16
CA LEU A 65 -2.82 5.14 3.58
C LEU A 65 -1.38 4.72 3.85
N PHE A 66 -0.72 5.38 4.80
CA PHE A 66 0.64 5.03 5.20
C PHE A 66 0.83 5.13 6.73
N TYR A 67 1.92 4.62 7.23
CA TYR A 67 2.36 4.80 8.61
C TYR A 67 3.74 5.44 8.64
N ASP A 68 3.83 6.53 9.39
CA ASP A 68 5.04 7.32 9.55
C ASP A 68 5.90 6.69 10.65
N PHE A 69 6.78 5.73 10.27
CA PHE A 69 7.54 4.97 11.26
C PHE A 69 8.76 5.74 11.78
N ASN A 70 9.23 6.74 11.05
CA ASN A 70 10.36 7.58 11.42
C ASN A 70 9.94 8.92 12.03
N GLU A 71 8.62 9.17 12.14
CA GLU A 71 7.99 10.32 12.81
C GLU A 71 8.40 11.67 12.19
N ASN A 72 8.63 11.71 10.88
CA ASN A 72 9.02 12.94 10.19
C ASN A 72 7.83 13.71 9.57
N GLY A 73 6.64 13.13 9.58
CA GLY A 73 5.39 13.77 9.16
C GLY A 73 5.11 13.70 7.66
N VAL A 74 5.88 12.92 6.89
CA VAL A 74 5.71 12.73 5.45
C VAL A 74 5.88 11.26 5.06
N ALA A 75 5.47 10.88 3.85
CA ALA A 75 5.74 9.57 3.29
C ALA A 75 7.02 9.64 2.45
N ASP A 76 8.13 9.09 2.94
CA ASP A 76 9.42 9.18 2.26
C ASP A 76 9.49 8.27 1.04
N ASP A 77 9.02 7.05 1.21
CA ASP A 77 9.01 6.04 0.17
C ASP A 77 7.97 4.93 0.45
N GLY A 78 7.92 3.93 -0.42
CA GLY A 78 6.94 2.85 -0.31
C GLY A 78 7.16 1.90 0.85
N THR A 79 8.24 2.00 1.62
CA THR A 79 8.44 1.19 2.84
C THR A 79 7.52 1.61 3.98
N GLU A 80 6.97 2.82 3.89
CA GLU A 80 5.97 3.35 4.82
C GLU A 80 4.53 3.03 4.38
N PHE A 81 4.35 2.42 3.22
CA PHE A 81 3.04 1.98 2.77
C PHE A 81 2.71 0.57 3.27
N PHE A 82 1.43 0.33 3.48
CA PHE A 82 0.93 -1.03 3.66
C PHE A 82 0.98 -1.74 2.32
N GLY A 83 1.64 -2.90 2.26
CA GLY A 83 1.82 -3.64 1.02
C GLY A 83 2.26 -5.07 1.26
N THR A 84 2.29 -5.84 0.17
CA THR A 84 2.84 -7.20 0.13
C THR A 84 4.34 -7.16 0.37
N ASN A 85 4.81 -7.98 1.29
CA ASN A 85 6.23 -8.15 1.57
C ASN A 85 6.48 -9.59 2.06
N PRO A 86 7.73 -10.03 2.35
CA PRO A 86 8.00 -11.40 2.80
C PRO A 86 7.22 -11.83 4.06
N ARG A 87 6.69 -10.90 4.83
CA ARG A 87 5.92 -11.16 6.06
C ARG A 87 4.41 -11.13 5.83
N TYR A 88 3.94 -10.32 4.86
CA TYR A 88 2.52 -10.07 4.63
C TYR A 88 2.13 -10.33 3.17
N GLU A 89 1.10 -11.15 2.95
CA GLU A 89 0.62 -11.56 1.62
C GLU A 89 -0.22 -10.50 0.91
N SER A 90 -0.70 -9.48 1.63
CA SER A 90 -1.47 -8.37 1.07
C SER A 90 -1.35 -7.13 1.95
N ALA A 91 -1.70 -5.97 1.38
CA ALA A 91 -1.71 -4.71 2.09
C ALA A 91 -2.65 -4.72 3.30
N PHE A 92 -3.83 -5.34 3.18
CA PHE A 92 -4.77 -5.43 4.30
C PHE A 92 -4.31 -6.39 5.41
N ILE A 93 -3.59 -7.48 5.07
CA ILE A 93 -2.97 -8.35 6.08
C ILE A 93 -1.85 -7.59 6.80
N HIS A 94 -1.11 -6.74 6.09
CA HIS A 94 -0.13 -5.86 6.71
C HIS A 94 -0.81 -4.86 7.66
N LEU A 95 -1.90 -4.22 7.22
CA LEU A 95 -2.68 -3.31 8.07
C LEU A 95 -3.24 -4.02 9.31
N ALA A 96 -3.68 -5.28 9.19
CA ALA A 96 -4.19 -6.07 10.30
C ALA A 96 -3.15 -6.31 11.41
N SER A 97 -1.85 -6.17 11.13
CA SER A 97 -0.82 -6.26 12.18
C SER A 97 -0.83 -5.08 13.15
N PHE A 98 -1.60 -4.04 12.87
CA PHE A 98 -1.80 -2.86 13.72
C PHE A 98 -3.03 -3.01 14.65
N ASP A 99 -3.86 -4.04 14.48
CA ASP A 99 -4.96 -4.40 15.38
C ASP A 99 -4.40 -4.98 16.69
N SER A 100 -4.05 -4.09 17.61
CA SER A 100 -3.38 -4.46 18.86
C SER A 100 -4.34 -5.09 19.87
N ASN A 101 -5.61 -4.67 19.86
CA ASN A 101 -6.66 -5.17 20.75
C ASN A 101 -7.41 -6.40 20.19
N LYS A 102 -7.17 -6.76 18.91
CA LYS A 102 -7.75 -7.91 18.20
C LYS A 102 -9.27 -7.88 18.13
N ASP A 103 -9.85 -6.67 18.00
CA ASP A 103 -11.29 -6.51 17.85
C ASP A 103 -11.76 -6.60 16.37
N GLY A 104 -10.82 -6.81 15.43
CA GLY A 104 -11.08 -6.91 14.00
C GLY A 104 -11.29 -5.57 13.30
N MET A 105 -10.88 -4.50 13.94
CA MET A 105 -10.97 -3.13 13.42
C MET A 105 -9.66 -2.41 13.65
N ILE A 106 -9.25 -1.52 12.75
CA ILE A 106 -8.23 -0.51 13.03
C ILE A 106 -8.96 0.75 13.49
N SER A 107 -8.70 1.20 14.70
CA SER A 107 -9.39 2.33 15.33
C SER A 107 -8.55 3.00 16.42
N ALA A 108 -9.09 4.07 17.02
CA ALA A 108 -8.43 4.75 18.14
C ALA A 108 -8.21 3.89 19.41
N LYS A 109 -8.70 2.64 19.42
CA LYS A 109 -8.44 1.66 20.48
C LYS A 109 -7.12 0.92 20.29
N ASP A 110 -6.50 1.04 19.12
CA ASP A 110 -5.23 0.41 18.79
C ASP A 110 -4.07 1.33 19.09
N GLU A 111 -3.00 0.75 19.62
CA GLU A 111 -1.81 1.49 20.07
C GLU A 111 -1.19 2.34 18.96
N ARG A 112 -1.21 1.83 17.73
CA ARG A 112 -0.56 2.46 16.58
C ARG A 112 -1.51 3.22 15.65
N PHE A 113 -2.76 3.44 16.06
CA PHE A 113 -3.71 4.20 15.24
C PHE A 113 -3.25 5.64 14.97
N THR A 114 -2.52 6.23 15.91
CA THR A 114 -1.99 7.60 15.79
C THR A 114 -0.83 7.71 14.81
N ASP A 115 -0.20 6.58 14.44
CA ASP A 115 0.90 6.52 13.46
C ASP A 115 0.37 6.43 12.01
N LEU A 116 -0.96 6.39 11.84
CA LEU A 116 -1.59 6.27 10.54
C LEU A 116 -1.91 7.63 9.96
N TYR A 117 -1.54 7.80 8.70
CA TYR A 117 -1.72 9.02 7.96
C TYR A 117 -2.30 8.76 6.57
N VAL A 118 -2.88 9.80 6.00
CA VAL A 118 -3.34 9.86 4.62
C VAL A 118 -2.52 10.90 3.88
N TRP A 119 -1.90 10.51 2.78
CA TRP A 119 -1.22 11.41 1.87
C TRP A 119 -2.04 11.62 0.60
N LEU A 120 -2.43 12.87 0.34
CA LEU A 120 -3.04 13.32 -0.91
C LEU A 120 -2.05 14.23 -1.63
N ASP A 121 -1.35 13.67 -2.61
CA ASP A 121 -0.43 14.43 -3.49
C ASP A 121 -1.25 15.35 -4.40
N ARG A 122 -1.36 16.62 -4.01
CA ARG A 122 -2.21 17.61 -4.70
C ARG A 122 -1.57 18.22 -5.93
N ASN A 123 -0.25 18.29 -5.94
CA ASN A 123 0.52 18.88 -7.03
C ASN A 123 1.03 17.85 -8.04
N TYR A 124 0.84 16.54 -7.74
CA TYR A 124 1.23 15.40 -8.57
C TYR A 124 2.73 15.33 -8.85
N ASP A 125 3.57 15.70 -7.87
CA ASP A 125 5.03 15.65 -8.01
C ASP A 125 5.67 14.39 -7.41
N GLY A 126 4.90 13.58 -6.65
CA GLY A 126 5.39 12.39 -5.99
C GLY A 126 6.30 12.69 -4.79
N ILE A 127 6.23 13.89 -4.25
CA ILE A 127 7.00 14.33 -3.09
C ILE A 127 6.02 14.66 -1.97
N SER A 128 6.05 13.84 -0.92
CA SER A 128 5.18 14.08 0.23
C SER A 128 5.62 15.31 1.01
N THR A 129 4.67 16.19 1.30
CA THR A 129 4.89 17.37 2.12
C THR A 129 3.89 17.44 3.27
N VAL A 130 4.27 18.11 4.37
CA VAL A 130 3.38 18.25 5.55
C VAL A 130 2.02 18.85 5.20
N GLY A 131 1.94 19.69 4.16
CA GLY A 131 0.68 20.28 3.69
C GLY A 131 -0.26 19.31 2.98
N GLU A 132 0.23 18.14 2.57
CA GLU A 132 -0.50 17.09 1.85
C GLU A 132 -0.83 15.88 2.71
N VAL A 133 -0.26 15.83 3.91
CA VAL A 133 -0.43 14.74 4.86
C VAL A 133 -1.43 15.12 5.94
N THR A 134 -2.32 14.19 6.26
CA THR A 134 -3.32 14.35 7.31
C THR A 134 -3.32 13.10 8.19
N ALA A 135 -3.19 13.25 9.50
CA ALA A 135 -3.33 12.12 10.41
C ALA A 135 -4.72 11.47 10.23
N LEU A 136 -4.78 10.13 10.16
CA LEU A 136 -6.03 9.40 9.98
C LEU A 136 -7.06 9.78 11.05
N SER A 137 -6.61 9.97 12.30
CA SER A 137 -7.42 10.40 13.43
C SER A 137 -8.06 11.78 13.28
N LYS A 138 -7.59 12.60 12.35
CA LYS A 138 -8.15 13.93 12.02
C LYS A 138 -9.09 13.88 10.80
N THR A 139 -9.26 12.73 10.20
CA THR A 139 -10.19 12.52 9.10
C THR A 139 -11.58 12.09 9.62
N GLU A 140 -12.52 11.89 8.71
CA GLU A 140 -13.80 11.29 9.04
C GLU A 140 -13.72 9.76 9.21
N ILE A 141 -12.57 9.14 8.92
CA ILE A 141 -12.36 7.70 8.99
C ILE A 141 -11.98 7.32 10.42
N THR A 142 -12.99 6.88 11.17
CA THR A 142 -12.83 6.56 12.61
C THR A 142 -12.43 5.12 12.85
N SER A 143 -12.67 4.23 11.89
CA SER A 143 -12.28 2.82 11.95
C SER A 143 -12.24 2.18 10.57
N ILE A 144 -11.37 1.18 10.40
CA ILE A 144 -11.24 0.39 9.18
C ILE A 144 -11.49 -1.08 9.56
N PRO A 145 -12.51 -1.75 9.01
CA PRO A 145 -12.78 -3.15 9.31
C PRO A 145 -11.71 -4.06 8.70
N LEU A 146 -11.33 -5.10 9.43
CA LEU A 146 -10.33 -6.09 9.02
C LEU A 146 -10.93 -7.46 8.70
N ASP A 147 -12.24 -7.61 8.77
CA ASP A 147 -12.90 -8.87 8.45
C ASP A 147 -12.68 -9.25 6.98
N ALA A 148 -12.02 -10.38 6.76
CA ALA A 148 -11.76 -10.92 5.44
C ALA A 148 -13.04 -11.13 4.59
N GLY A 149 -14.19 -11.29 5.23
CA GLY A 149 -15.49 -11.38 4.57
C GLY A 149 -15.95 -10.04 3.97
N MET A 150 -15.45 -8.93 4.45
CA MET A 150 -15.76 -7.58 3.94
C MET A 150 -14.86 -7.18 2.77
N TYR A 151 -13.73 -7.86 2.57
CA TYR A 151 -12.85 -7.60 1.44
C TYR A 151 -13.38 -8.26 0.17
N GLN A 152 -13.86 -7.47 -0.74
CA GLN A 152 -14.25 -7.97 -2.06
C GLN A 152 -12.98 -8.17 -2.91
N LYS A 153 -12.67 -9.43 -3.24
CA LYS A 153 -11.64 -9.72 -4.23
C LYS A 153 -12.12 -9.19 -5.59
N VAL A 154 -11.38 -8.24 -6.11
CA VAL A 154 -11.65 -7.60 -7.40
C VAL A 154 -10.54 -8.00 -8.36
N SER A 155 -10.86 -8.17 -9.63
CA SER A 155 -9.86 -8.40 -10.68
C SER A 155 -10.03 -7.36 -11.78
N SER A 156 -10.06 -6.09 -11.39
CA SER A 156 -10.17 -4.97 -12.31
C SER A 156 -8.82 -4.29 -12.56
N ARG A 157 -8.72 -3.60 -13.67
CA ARG A 157 -7.54 -2.79 -13.99
C ARG A 157 -7.95 -1.36 -14.30
N VAL A 158 -7.16 -0.42 -13.78
CA VAL A 158 -7.28 1.01 -14.07
C VAL A 158 -5.94 1.47 -14.64
N ASN A 159 -5.92 1.87 -15.91
CA ASN A 159 -4.71 2.34 -16.60
C ASN A 159 -3.50 1.38 -16.45
N GLY A 160 -3.78 0.07 -16.42
CA GLY A 160 -2.76 -0.98 -16.29
C GLY A 160 -2.44 -1.40 -14.86
N SER A 161 -2.73 -0.58 -13.86
CA SER A 161 -2.67 -0.92 -12.44
C SER A 161 -3.79 -1.91 -12.09
N ARG A 162 -3.55 -2.81 -11.14
CA ARG A 162 -4.48 -3.87 -10.78
C ARG A 162 -5.08 -3.60 -9.40
N VAL A 163 -6.41 -3.49 -9.33
CA VAL A 163 -7.14 -3.51 -8.06
C VAL A 163 -7.30 -4.98 -7.64
N LYS A 164 -6.74 -5.35 -6.50
CA LYS A 164 -6.72 -6.73 -5.96
C LYS A 164 -7.92 -6.99 -5.06
N SER A 165 -8.18 -6.08 -4.16
CA SER A 165 -9.31 -6.15 -3.25
C SER A 165 -9.78 -4.78 -2.82
N THR A 166 -11.02 -4.68 -2.40
CA THR A 166 -11.63 -3.44 -1.91
C THR A 166 -12.43 -3.69 -0.64
N VAL A 167 -12.53 -2.67 0.20
CA VAL A 167 -13.43 -2.62 1.33
C VAL A 167 -14.13 -1.28 1.38
N LYS A 168 -15.39 -1.28 1.78
CA LYS A 168 -16.17 -0.07 2.03
C LYS A 168 -16.11 0.28 3.51
N VAL A 169 -15.64 1.47 3.81
CA VAL A 169 -15.50 1.99 5.17
C VAL A 169 -16.58 3.04 5.40
N THR A 170 -17.40 2.86 6.43
CA THR A 170 -18.36 3.88 6.84
C THR A 170 -17.66 4.86 7.78
N THR A 171 -17.69 6.13 7.41
CA THR A 171 -17.08 7.21 8.21
C THR A 171 -17.94 7.62 9.39
N GLY A 172 -17.39 8.36 10.33
CA GLY A 172 -18.11 8.92 11.47
C GLY A 172 -19.27 9.87 11.08
N LYS A 173 -19.31 10.34 9.82
CA LYS A 173 -20.43 11.12 9.25
C LYS A 173 -21.36 10.29 8.35
N ASN A 174 -21.35 8.97 8.49
CA ASN A 174 -22.17 8.05 7.68
C ASN A 174 -21.91 8.12 6.16
N ARG A 175 -20.73 8.57 5.74
CA ARG A 175 -20.29 8.46 4.35
C ARG A 175 -19.63 7.13 4.16
N VAL A 176 -19.72 6.57 2.96
CA VAL A 176 -19.01 5.34 2.57
C VAL A 176 -17.81 5.73 1.72
N VAL A 177 -16.62 5.36 2.16
CA VAL A 177 -15.37 5.58 1.46
C VAL A 177 -14.81 4.23 1.01
N LEU A 178 -14.31 4.17 -0.22
CA LEU A 178 -13.72 2.97 -0.78
C LEU A 178 -12.23 2.93 -0.45
N PHE A 179 -11.77 1.78 0.08
CA PHE A 179 -10.36 1.46 0.25
C PHE A 179 -9.98 0.33 -0.69
N GLY A 180 -8.78 0.34 -1.24
CA GLY A 180 -8.32 -0.69 -2.17
C GLY A 180 -6.86 -1.06 -1.96
N ASP A 181 -6.58 -2.37 -2.04
CA ASP A 181 -5.24 -2.93 -2.23
C ASP A 181 -4.96 -2.92 -3.74
N VAL A 182 -4.01 -2.11 -4.19
CA VAL A 182 -3.83 -1.82 -5.61
C VAL A 182 -2.37 -1.96 -6.04
N ASP A 183 -2.09 -2.92 -6.93
CA ASP A 183 -0.79 -3.00 -7.62
C ASP A 183 -0.64 -1.81 -8.57
N LEU A 184 0.11 -0.80 -8.20
CA LEU A 184 0.44 0.31 -9.09
C LEU A 184 1.46 -0.14 -10.14
N ARG A 185 1.17 0.20 -11.38
CA ARG A 185 2.09 -0.10 -12.49
C ARG A 185 3.30 0.80 -12.46
N SER A 186 4.48 0.23 -12.68
CA SER A 186 5.73 0.99 -12.83
C SER A 186 6.46 0.66 -14.12
N SER A 187 7.41 1.50 -14.51
CA SER A 187 8.24 1.33 -15.71
C SER A 187 9.20 0.12 -15.63
N ILE A 188 9.45 -0.40 -14.44
CA ILE A 188 10.35 -1.56 -14.25
C ILE A 188 9.68 -2.88 -14.63
N TYR A 189 8.34 -2.92 -14.65
CA TYR A 189 7.61 -4.12 -15.06
C TYR A 189 7.35 -4.08 -16.57
N PRO A 190 8.14 -4.83 -17.37
CA PRO A 190 7.80 -4.99 -18.78
C PRO A 190 6.41 -5.63 -18.88
N LYS A 191 5.64 -5.19 -19.87
CA LYS A 191 4.36 -5.81 -20.23
C LYS A 191 4.52 -7.33 -20.17
N LEU A 192 3.81 -8.00 -19.26
CA LEU A 192 3.61 -9.44 -19.42
C LEU A 192 3.06 -9.64 -20.82
N ARG A 193 3.90 -10.18 -21.73
CA ARG A 193 3.45 -10.57 -23.06
C ARG A 193 2.33 -11.57 -22.86
N LYS A 194 1.21 -11.33 -23.58
CA LYS A 194 0.07 -12.23 -23.65
C LYS A 194 0.49 -13.63 -24.06
#